data_d559f827363a9974e62ec4a9cb045422
#
_entry.id   d559f827363a9974e62ec4a9cb045422
#
_cell.length_a   1.000
_cell.length_b   1.000
_cell.length_c   1.000
_cell.angle_alpha   90.00
_cell.angle_beta   90.00
_cell.angle_gamma   90.00
#
_symmetry.space_group_name_H-M   'P 1'
#
loop_
_entity.id
_entity.type
_entity.pdbx_description
1 polymer ?
#
loop_
_entity_poly.entity_id
_entity_poly.type
_entity_poly.pdbx_seq_one_letter_code
_entity_poly.pdbx_strand_id
1 'polypeptide(L)'
;MQQMRDLLERLLAAGLPVTPEISDAMLAVDIQHFTDHDLIPFLHDRPVVFLETPAGGVKTISAPHMVVTLLHHLELQPGQEVLLLGAKGGYIAALISHIVGPGGRVTVVDPSREVVEHVRQRLKE
;
A
#
# COMPACT_ATOMS: atom_id res chain seq x y z
N MET A 1 -2.19 -8.68 13.26
CA MET A 1 -1.94 -9.66 12.19
C MET A 1 -3.14 -10.53 11.90
N GLN A 2 -3.87 -10.95 12.93
CA GLN A 2 -5.08 -11.76 12.68
C GLN A 2 -6.13 -10.99 11.88
N GLN A 3 -6.30 -9.71 12.17
CA GLN A 3 -7.26 -8.87 11.44
C GLN A 3 -6.93 -8.75 9.96
N MET A 4 -5.64 -8.64 9.63
CA MET A 4 -5.20 -8.60 8.22
C MET A 4 -5.44 -9.94 7.54
N ARG A 5 -5.17 -11.05 8.23
CA ARG A 5 -5.46 -12.39 7.69
C ARG A 5 -6.95 -12.56 7.39
N ASP A 6 -7.79 -12.14 8.32
CA ASP A 6 -9.25 -12.23 8.15
C ASP A 6 -9.71 -11.38 6.96
N LEU A 7 -9.14 -10.18 6.80
CA LEU A 7 -9.44 -9.32 5.65
C LEU A 7 -9.05 -10.01 4.35
N LEU A 8 -7.83 -10.55 4.27
CA LEU A 8 -7.36 -11.21 3.05
C LEU A 8 -8.21 -12.43 2.71
N GLU A 9 -8.65 -13.19 3.70
CA GLU A 9 -9.55 -14.32 3.48
C GLU A 9 -10.88 -13.88 2.92
N ARG A 10 -11.45 -12.77 3.43
CA ARG A 10 -12.70 -12.22 2.91
C ARG A 10 -12.55 -11.75 1.47
N LEU A 11 -11.43 -11.10 1.15
CA LEU A 11 -11.18 -10.63 -0.21
C LEU A 11 -11.05 -11.81 -1.18
N LEU A 12 -10.34 -12.85 -0.77
CA LEU A 12 -10.19 -14.06 -1.59
C LEU A 12 -11.54 -14.73 -1.80
N ALA A 13 -12.35 -14.86 -0.75
CA ALA A 13 -13.69 -15.43 -0.85
C ALA A 13 -14.60 -14.62 -1.76
N ALA A 14 -14.37 -13.33 -1.88
CA ALA A 14 -15.13 -12.44 -2.76
C ALA A 14 -14.65 -12.49 -4.22
N GLY A 15 -13.66 -13.32 -4.52
CA GLY A 15 -13.16 -13.50 -5.89
C GLY A 15 -12.03 -12.56 -6.28
N LEU A 16 -11.44 -11.84 -5.33
CA LEU A 16 -10.33 -10.93 -5.63
C LEU A 16 -9.00 -11.71 -5.74
N PRO A 17 -8.05 -11.19 -6.54
CA PRO A 17 -6.82 -11.93 -6.84
C PRO A 17 -5.78 -11.84 -5.72
N VAL A 18 -6.08 -12.42 -4.58
CA VAL A 18 -5.15 -12.47 -3.44
C VAL A 18 -4.18 -13.63 -3.66
N THR A 19 -3.10 -13.34 -4.39
CA THR A 19 -2.06 -14.33 -4.64
C THR A 19 -1.18 -14.50 -3.40
N PRO A 20 -0.39 -15.60 -3.30
CA PRO A 20 0.53 -15.78 -2.18
C PRO A 20 1.51 -14.62 -2.01
N GLU A 21 2.03 -14.08 -3.11
CA GLU A 21 2.99 -12.96 -3.07
C GLU A 21 2.35 -11.70 -2.50
N ILE A 22 1.11 -11.42 -2.91
CA ILE A 22 0.38 -10.24 -2.41
C ILE A 22 0.02 -10.43 -0.94
N SER A 23 -0.45 -11.61 -0.57
CA SER A 23 -0.78 -11.94 0.81
C SER A 23 0.46 -11.80 1.71
N ASP A 24 1.60 -12.36 1.30
CA ASP A 24 2.84 -12.27 2.05
C ASP A 24 3.27 -10.81 2.26
N ALA A 25 3.18 -10.00 1.22
CA ALA A 25 3.54 -8.58 1.32
C ALA A 25 2.63 -7.84 2.31
N MET A 26 1.33 -8.05 2.23
CA MET A 26 0.37 -7.36 3.10
C MET A 26 0.46 -7.83 4.55
N LEU A 27 0.89 -9.06 4.78
CA LEU A 27 1.13 -9.55 6.14
C LEU A 27 2.47 -9.05 6.70
N ALA A 28 3.47 -8.86 5.84
CA ALA A 28 4.80 -8.41 6.26
C ALA A 28 4.91 -6.91 6.45
N VAL A 29 4.19 -6.13 5.64
CA VAL A 29 4.25 -4.67 5.67
C VAL A 29 3.08 -4.14 6.49
N ASP A 30 3.40 -3.49 7.62
CA ASP A 30 2.38 -2.98 8.53
C ASP A 30 1.88 -1.61 8.05
N ILE A 31 0.62 -1.52 7.67
CA ILE A 31 0.02 -0.26 7.22
C ILE A 31 0.08 0.83 8.29
N GLN A 32 0.18 0.48 9.58
CA GLN A 32 0.31 1.46 10.65
C GLN A 32 1.54 2.35 10.51
N HIS A 33 2.57 1.88 9.81
CA HIS A 33 3.75 2.70 9.55
C HIS A 33 3.48 3.87 8.59
N PHE A 34 2.38 3.84 7.86
CA PHE A 34 2.13 4.78 6.77
C PHE A 34 1.03 5.79 7.08
N THR A 35 0.36 5.66 8.20
CA THR A 35 -0.66 6.62 8.63
C THR A 35 -0.80 6.61 10.13
N ASP A 36 -1.11 7.80 10.69
CA ASP A 36 -1.46 7.95 12.10
C ASP A 36 -2.98 7.95 12.30
N HIS A 37 -3.74 7.84 11.22
CA HIS A 37 -5.19 7.86 11.25
C HIS A 37 -5.76 6.47 11.55
N ASP A 38 -7.06 6.43 11.82
CA ASP A 38 -7.79 5.21 12.13
C ASP A 38 -7.73 4.21 10.97
N LEU A 39 -7.37 2.96 11.27
CA LEU A 39 -7.25 1.88 10.30
C LEU A 39 -8.52 1.05 10.15
N ILE A 40 -9.54 1.30 10.96
CA ILE A 40 -10.78 0.53 10.89
C ILE A 40 -11.39 0.54 9.48
N PRO A 41 -11.43 1.69 8.76
CA PRO A 41 -11.94 1.67 7.39
C PRO A 41 -11.23 0.67 6.49
N PHE A 42 -9.90 0.54 6.62
CA PHE A 42 -9.12 -0.39 5.81
C PHE A 42 -9.55 -1.84 6.06
N LEU A 43 -9.80 -2.18 7.32
CA LEU A 43 -10.24 -3.53 7.68
C LEU A 43 -11.65 -3.84 7.18
N HIS A 44 -12.41 -2.83 6.80
CA HIS A 44 -13.72 -2.95 6.17
C HIS A 44 -13.68 -2.67 4.67
N ASP A 45 -12.50 -2.83 4.07
CA ASP A 45 -12.27 -2.66 2.64
C ASP A 45 -12.62 -1.26 2.13
N ARG A 46 -12.17 -0.24 2.85
CA ARG A 46 -12.35 1.17 2.50
C ARG A 46 -11.01 1.89 2.51
N PRO A 47 -10.91 3.04 1.81
CA PRO A 47 -9.69 3.86 1.86
C PRO A 47 -9.42 4.39 3.26
N VAL A 48 -8.14 4.62 3.55
CA VAL A 48 -7.68 5.18 4.83
C VAL A 48 -6.99 6.51 4.58
N VAL A 49 -7.36 7.53 5.37
CA VAL A 49 -6.69 8.83 5.31
C VAL A 49 -5.26 8.69 5.83
N PHE A 50 -4.29 9.31 5.16
CA PHE A 50 -2.93 9.39 5.67
C PHE A 50 -2.44 10.83 5.82
N LEU A 51 -3.09 11.77 5.19
CA LEU A 51 -2.66 13.17 5.21
C LEU A 51 -3.84 14.10 5.03
N GLU A 52 -3.90 15.17 5.84
CA GLU A 52 -4.84 16.25 5.65
C GLU A 52 -4.10 17.42 5.02
N THR A 53 -4.70 18.05 4.01
CA THR A 53 -4.08 19.16 3.31
C THR A 53 -4.53 20.50 3.90
N PRO A 54 -3.71 21.57 3.78
CA PRO A 54 -4.08 22.89 4.31
C PRO A 54 -5.37 23.45 3.73
N ALA A 55 -5.73 23.01 2.51
CA ALA A 55 -6.95 23.46 1.85
C ALA A 55 -8.21 22.75 2.35
N GLY A 56 -8.10 21.88 3.36
CA GLY A 56 -9.22 21.16 3.93
C GLY A 56 -9.55 19.84 3.26
N GLY A 57 -8.74 19.41 2.30
CA GLY A 57 -8.88 18.09 1.67
C GLY A 57 -8.13 17.01 2.43
N VAL A 58 -8.32 15.76 1.98
CA VAL A 58 -7.60 14.61 2.54
C VAL A 58 -6.96 13.81 1.43
N LYS A 59 -5.86 13.12 1.76
CA LYS A 59 -5.22 12.14 0.89
C LYS A 59 -5.40 10.77 1.51
N THR A 60 -5.68 9.77 0.69
CA THR A 60 -5.98 8.43 1.19
C THR A 60 -5.10 7.37 0.56
N ILE A 61 -4.87 6.30 1.34
CA ILE A 61 -4.37 5.02 0.84
C ILE A 61 -5.60 4.27 0.31
N SER A 62 -5.47 3.68 -0.87
CA SER A 62 -6.57 2.98 -1.52
C SER A 62 -7.11 1.82 -0.68
N ALA A 63 -8.38 1.49 -0.87
CA ALA A 63 -9.01 0.36 -0.20
C ALA A 63 -8.30 -0.95 -0.56
N PRO A 64 -8.34 -1.96 0.33
CA PRO A 64 -7.67 -3.24 0.10
C PRO A 64 -8.00 -3.92 -1.23
N HIS A 65 -9.28 -3.92 -1.66
CA HIS A 65 -9.64 -4.55 -2.94
C HIS A 65 -8.91 -3.88 -4.11
N MET A 66 -8.72 -2.57 -4.06
CA MET A 66 -8.01 -1.83 -5.10
C MET A 66 -6.51 -2.14 -5.04
N VAL A 67 -5.95 -2.20 -3.83
CA VAL A 67 -4.52 -2.53 -3.63
C VAL A 67 -4.22 -3.91 -4.21
N VAL A 68 -5.01 -4.91 -3.86
CA VAL A 68 -4.83 -6.28 -4.33
C VAL A 68 -4.95 -6.36 -5.86
N THR A 69 -5.96 -5.71 -6.42
CA THR A 69 -6.19 -5.70 -7.87
C THR A 69 -5.04 -5.02 -8.61
N LEU A 70 -4.58 -3.89 -8.11
CA LEU A 70 -3.46 -3.16 -8.70
C LEU A 70 -2.19 -4.00 -8.70
N LEU A 71 -1.86 -4.60 -7.56
CA LEU A 71 -0.65 -5.41 -7.45
C LEU A 71 -0.70 -6.63 -8.36
N HIS A 72 -1.88 -7.25 -8.49
CA HIS A 72 -2.05 -8.39 -9.38
C HIS A 72 -1.79 -8.03 -10.84
N HIS A 73 -2.35 -6.90 -11.29
CA HIS A 73 -2.21 -6.48 -12.69
C HIS A 73 -0.81 -6.00 -13.05
N LEU A 74 0.01 -5.64 -12.05
CA LEU A 74 1.39 -5.26 -12.30
C LEU A 74 2.29 -6.45 -12.64
N GLU A 75 1.86 -7.66 -12.33
CA GLU A 75 2.62 -8.89 -12.59
C GLU A 75 4.07 -8.77 -12.09
N LEU A 76 4.21 -8.34 -10.84
CA LEU A 76 5.53 -8.08 -10.26
C LEU A 76 6.37 -9.35 -10.14
N GLN A 77 7.66 -9.22 -10.47
CA GLN A 77 8.63 -10.30 -10.39
C GLN A 77 9.83 -9.86 -9.55
N PRO A 78 10.50 -10.80 -8.86
CA PRO A 78 11.73 -10.46 -8.14
C PRO A 78 12.75 -9.79 -9.06
N GLY A 79 13.41 -8.75 -8.54
CA GLY A 79 14.46 -8.06 -9.27
C GLY A 79 14.02 -6.94 -10.19
N GLN A 80 12.72 -6.72 -10.35
CA GLN A 80 12.21 -5.67 -11.23
C GLN A 80 12.47 -4.27 -10.69
N GLU A 81 12.63 -3.33 -11.62
CA GLU A 81 12.60 -1.89 -11.31
C GLU A 81 11.23 -1.35 -11.64
N VAL A 82 10.60 -0.68 -10.67
CA VAL A 82 9.22 -0.20 -10.80
C VAL A 82 9.18 1.31 -10.58
N LEU A 83 8.48 2.02 -11.46
CA LEU A 83 8.19 3.44 -11.29
C LEU A 83 6.73 3.58 -10.85
N LEU A 84 6.53 4.21 -9.72
CA LEU A 84 5.20 4.45 -9.17
C LEU A 84 4.89 5.94 -9.23
N LEU A 85 3.87 6.30 -10.01
CA LEU A 85 3.38 7.66 -10.12
C LEU A 85 2.21 7.84 -9.15
N GLY A 86 2.39 8.71 -8.16
CA GLY A 86 1.45 8.85 -7.07
C GLY A 86 1.86 7.97 -5.87
N ALA A 87 2.22 8.63 -4.77
CA ALA A 87 2.88 7.94 -3.65
C ALA A 87 1.93 7.20 -2.70
N LYS A 88 0.66 7.63 -2.61
CA LYS A 88 -0.36 6.93 -1.81
C LYS A 88 0.09 6.59 -0.39
N GLY A 89 0.70 7.54 0.30
CA GLY A 89 1.17 7.39 1.67
C GLY A 89 2.41 6.52 1.84
N GLY A 90 2.91 5.89 0.78
CA GLY A 90 4.08 5.02 0.81
C GLY A 90 3.75 3.55 0.97
N TYR A 91 2.53 3.20 1.32
CA TYR A 91 2.15 1.81 1.59
C TYR A 91 2.30 0.93 0.34
N ILE A 92 1.78 1.39 -0.80
CA ILE A 92 1.86 0.62 -2.05
C ILE A 92 3.31 0.44 -2.48
N ALA A 93 4.14 1.49 -2.35
CA ALA A 93 5.57 1.40 -2.66
C ALA A 93 6.25 0.35 -1.79
N ALA A 94 5.91 0.30 -0.50
CA ALA A 94 6.48 -0.69 0.41
C ALA A 94 6.05 -2.11 0.05
N LEU A 95 4.80 -2.32 -0.36
CA LEU A 95 4.33 -3.62 -0.82
C LEU A 95 5.06 -4.06 -2.07
N ILE A 96 5.21 -3.17 -3.05
CA ILE A 96 5.94 -3.45 -4.29
C ILE A 96 7.39 -3.79 -3.96
N SER A 97 8.02 -3.01 -3.09
CA SER A 97 9.40 -3.24 -2.67
C SER A 97 9.59 -4.63 -2.05
N HIS A 98 8.63 -5.04 -1.22
CA HIS A 98 8.67 -6.38 -0.61
C HIS A 98 8.62 -7.47 -1.68
N ILE A 99 7.75 -7.31 -2.68
CA ILE A 99 7.57 -8.31 -3.73
C ILE A 99 8.77 -8.39 -4.66
N VAL A 100 9.32 -7.25 -5.11
CA VAL A 100 10.47 -7.26 -6.03
C VAL A 100 11.78 -7.62 -5.32
N GLY A 101 11.83 -7.50 -4.01
CA GLY A 101 12.94 -7.96 -3.19
C GLY A 101 14.18 -7.08 -3.28
N PRO A 102 15.28 -7.51 -2.62
CA PRO A 102 16.50 -6.69 -2.51
C PRO A 102 17.22 -6.45 -3.82
N GLY A 103 16.98 -7.28 -4.84
CA GLY A 103 17.53 -7.07 -6.18
C GLY A 103 16.72 -6.12 -7.03
N GLY A 104 15.54 -5.70 -6.57
CA GLY A 104 14.68 -4.79 -7.29
C GLY A 104 14.79 -3.36 -6.78
N ARG A 105 14.01 -2.46 -7.39
CA ARG A 105 13.99 -1.05 -7.01
C ARG A 105 12.61 -0.47 -7.27
N VAL A 106 12.14 0.37 -6.35
CA VAL A 106 10.92 1.15 -6.53
C VAL A 106 11.27 2.62 -6.50
N THR A 107 10.90 3.35 -7.55
CA THR A 107 11.03 4.81 -7.60
C THR A 107 9.64 5.40 -7.53
N VAL A 108 9.44 6.33 -6.60
CA VAL A 108 8.13 6.94 -6.34
C VAL A 108 8.18 8.41 -6.68
N VAL A 109 7.19 8.88 -7.44
CA VAL A 109 7.08 10.28 -7.85
C VAL A 109 5.69 10.78 -7.50
N ASP A 110 5.62 11.94 -6.86
CA ASP A 110 4.34 12.58 -6.53
C ASP A 110 4.49 14.10 -6.66
N PRO A 111 3.49 14.80 -7.23
CA PRO A 111 3.58 16.25 -7.39
C PRO A 111 3.39 17.02 -6.08
N SER A 112 2.86 16.41 -5.04
CA SER A 112 2.62 17.07 -3.76
C SER A 112 3.85 16.97 -2.87
N ARG A 113 4.37 18.13 -2.44
CA ARG A 113 5.51 18.19 -1.52
C ARG A 113 5.16 17.54 -0.18
N GLU A 114 3.96 17.78 0.32
CA GLU A 114 3.51 17.20 1.58
C GLU A 114 3.47 15.68 1.52
N VAL A 115 2.99 15.12 0.41
CA VAL A 115 2.96 13.68 0.20
C VAL A 115 4.38 13.12 0.13
N VAL A 116 5.26 13.75 -0.63
CA VAL A 116 6.66 13.29 -0.76
C VAL A 116 7.34 13.28 0.61
N GLU A 117 7.13 14.32 1.41
CA GLU A 117 7.74 14.40 2.74
C GLU A 117 7.20 13.32 3.66
N HIS A 118 5.89 13.09 3.65
CA HIS A 118 5.26 12.03 4.42
C HIS A 118 5.86 10.67 4.06
N VAL A 119 5.91 10.36 2.77
CA VAL A 119 6.39 9.06 2.27
C VAL A 119 7.88 8.88 2.57
N ARG A 120 8.66 9.95 2.40
CA ARG A 120 10.10 9.89 2.68
C ARG A 120 10.38 9.49 4.12
N GLN A 121 9.63 10.04 5.07
CA GLN A 121 9.80 9.69 6.47
C GLN A 121 9.39 8.26 6.77
N ARG A 122 8.30 7.81 6.16
CA ARG A 122 7.74 6.47 6.44
C ARG A 122 8.57 5.35 5.82
N LEU A 123 9.14 5.59 4.64
CA LEU A 123 9.95 4.57 3.96
C LEU A 123 11.35 4.42 4.52
N LYS A 124 11.82 5.34 5.36
CA LYS A 124 13.12 5.21 6.02
C LYS A 124 13.15 4.09 7.05
N GLU A 125 12.00 3.67 7.50
CA GLU A 125 11.86 2.64 8.53
C GLU A 125 11.47 1.30 7.90
#